data_d2ae2cf1715b81c7822a2a2a2be1ea8b
#
_entry.id   d2ae2cf1715b81c7822a2a2a2be1ea8b
#
_cell.length_a   1.000
_cell.length_b   1.000
_cell.length_c   1.000
_cell.angle_alpha   90.00
_cell.angle_beta   90.00
_cell.angle_gamma   90.00
#
_symmetry.space_group_name_H-M   'P 1'
#
loop_
_entity.id
_entity.type
_entity.pdbx_description
1 polymer ?
#
loop_
_entity_poly.entity_id
_entity_poly.type
_entity_poly.pdbx_seq_one_letter_code
_entity_poly.pdbx_strand_id
1 'polypeptide(L)'
;MSVETIQKPSTTRKIAPRYRVLLHNDEFNSMEYVVETLLKTVSSLTQPQAVSIMMEAHNSGLALVITCAQEHAEFYCETLNNNGLTSTIEPDE
;
A
#
# COMPACT_ATOMS: atom_id res chain seq x y z
N MET A 1 -18.25 9.21 33.64
CA MET A 1 -18.03 9.34 33.34
C MET A 1 -17.65 9.42 32.59
N SER A 2 -17.91 9.40 32.50
CA SER A 2 -17.64 9.61 31.85
C SER A 2 -17.24 9.58 30.99
N VAL A 3 -17.47 9.52 30.95
CA VAL A 3 -17.10 9.67 30.28
C VAL A 3 -16.76 9.52 29.35
N GLU A 4 -17.04 9.57 29.45
CA GLU A 4 -16.82 9.69 28.73
C GLU A 4 -16.44 9.61 27.79
N THR A 5 -16.83 9.69 28.02
CA THR A 5 -16.53 9.91 27.32
C THR A 5 -16.05 9.79 26.47
N ILE A 6 -16.32 9.71 26.55
CA ILE A 6 -15.93 9.88 26.01
C ILE A 6 -15.53 9.72 25.20
N GLN A 7 -15.78 9.69 25.05
CA GLN A 7 -15.54 9.78 24.51
C GLN A 7 -15.29 9.67 23.63
N LYS A 8 -15.61 9.62 23.43
CA LYS A 8 -15.50 9.77 22.83
C LYS A 8 -15.22 9.80 22.02
N PRO A 9 -15.48 9.92 21.98
CA PRO A 9 -15.28 10.18 21.17
C PRO A 9 -14.63 10.17 20.44
N SER A 10 -14.74 10.18 20.54
CA SER A 10 -14.16 10.38 20.14
C SER A 10 -13.46 9.97 19.49
N THR A 11 -13.56 9.74 19.49
CA THR A 11 -12.91 9.33 19.00
C THR A 11 -12.76 8.96 17.90
N THR A 12 -13.28 8.73 17.82
CA THR A 12 -13.43 8.53 16.64
C THR A 12 -13.03 9.36 15.67
N ARG A 13 -13.39 10.17 15.70
CA ARG A 13 -12.95 11.07 15.01
C ARG A 13 -11.62 10.95 14.71
N LYS A 14 -11.09 10.19 15.34
CA LYS A 14 -9.76 10.12 15.27
C LYS A 14 -9.29 9.08 14.38
N ILE A 15 -10.06 8.66 13.43
CA ILE A 15 -9.62 7.71 12.43
C ILE A 15 -8.65 8.42 11.53
N ALA A 16 -7.44 7.92 11.47
CA ALA A 16 -6.43 8.49 10.59
C ALA A 16 -6.83 8.29 9.14
N PRO A 17 -6.50 9.22 8.25
CA PRO A 17 -6.81 9.05 6.84
C PRO A 17 -6.15 7.79 6.31
N ARG A 18 -6.88 7.06 5.49
CA ARG A 18 -6.35 5.87 4.86
C ARG A 18 -6.00 6.19 3.42
N TYR A 19 -4.94 5.56 2.95
CA TYR A 19 -4.44 5.77 1.61
C TYR A 19 -4.23 4.43 0.93
N ARG A 20 -4.34 4.43 -0.38
CA ARG A 20 -4.06 3.27 -1.19
C ARG A 20 -2.67 3.41 -1.80
N VAL A 21 -1.87 2.37 -1.65
CA VAL A 21 -0.56 2.30 -2.30
C VAL A 21 -0.77 1.54 -3.61
N LEU A 22 -0.37 2.17 -4.71
CA LEU A 22 -0.61 1.63 -6.04
C LEU A 22 0.72 1.28 -6.69
N LEU A 23 0.71 0.19 -7.45
CA LEU A 23 1.86 -0.24 -8.26
C LEU A 23 1.49 -0.06 -9.72
N HIS A 24 2.37 0.61 -10.46
CA HIS A 24 2.17 0.83 -11.88
C HIS A 24 2.94 -0.20 -12.69
N ASN A 25 2.50 -0.43 -13.91
CA ASN A 25 3.17 -1.37 -14.81
C ASN A 25 4.62 -0.98 -14.99
N ASP A 26 5.48 -2.00 -15.09
CA ASP A 26 6.92 -1.82 -15.15
C ASP A 26 7.47 -2.65 -16.29
N GLU A 27 8.08 -1.98 -17.27
CA GLU A 27 8.65 -2.65 -18.44
C GLU A 27 10.13 -2.96 -18.26
N PHE A 28 10.72 -2.56 -17.13
CA PHE A 28 12.17 -2.67 -16.96
C PHE A 28 12.58 -3.77 -15.99
N ASN A 29 11.78 -4.04 -14.98
CA ASN A 29 12.14 -5.03 -13.96
C ASN A 29 11.50 -6.36 -14.26
N SER A 30 12.16 -7.44 -13.87
CA SER A 30 11.60 -8.77 -14.07
C SER A 30 10.41 -8.98 -13.14
N MET A 31 9.55 -9.91 -13.49
CA MET A 31 8.39 -10.23 -12.64
C MET A 31 8.86 -10.74 -11.28
N GLU A 32 9.92 -11.54 -11.25
CA GLU A 32 10.47 -12.06 -10.00
C GLU A 32 10.94 -10.91 -9.11
N TYR A 33 11.61 -9.92 -9.70
CA TYR A 33 12.12 -8.79 -8.93
C TYR A 33 10.98 -7.99 -8.32
N VAL A 34 9.90 -7.79 -9.09
CA VAL A 34 8.75 -7.04 -8.59
C VAL A 34 8.13 -7.77 -7.41
N VAL A 35 7.93 -9.10 -7.54
CA VAL A 35 7.35 -9.88 -6.45
C VAL A 35 8.24 -9.83 -5.21
N GLU A 36 9.56 -10.02 -5.38
CA GLU A 36 10.47 -9.98 -4.25
C GLU A 36 10.46 -8.64 -3.56
N THR A 37 10.44 -7.57 -4.34
CA THR A 37 10.44 -6.22 -3.79
C THR A 37 9.17 -5.95 -3.00
N LEU A 38 8.01 -6.38 -3.53
CA LEU A 38 6.76 -6.26 -2.81
C LEU A 38 6.81 -6.99 -1.48
N LEU A 39 7.32 -8.22 -1.48
CA LEU A 39 7.38 -9.04 -0.27
C LEU A 39 8.32 -8.44 0.76
N LYS A 40 9.43 -7.86 0.32
CA LYS A 40 10.38 -7.24 1.25
C LYS A 40 9.85 -5.94 1.81
N THR A 41 9.09 -5.20 1.02
CA THR A 41 8.61 -3.89 1.42
C THR A 41 7.39 -3.97 2.32
N VAL A 42 6.43 -4.81 1.95
CA VAL A 42 5.15 -4.91 2.66
C VAL A 42 5.07 -6.28 3.29
N SER A 43 5.51 -6.38 4.55
CA SER A 43 5.69 -7.68 5.21
C SER A 43 4.37 -8.42 5.43
N SER A 44 3.24 -7.72 5.36
CA SER A 44 1.94 -8.38 5.54
C SER A 44 1.47 -9.10 4.29
N LEU A 45 2.14 -8.91 3.14
CA LEU A 45 1.76 -9.61 1.92
C LEU A 45 2.25 -11.04 1.95
N THR A 46 1.40 -11.94 1.46
CA THR A 46 1.82 -13.31 1.19
C THR A 46 2.34 -13.39 -0.24
N GLN A 47 3.04 -14.49 -0.55
CA GLN A 47 3.56 -14.64 -1.90
C GLN A 47 2.46 -14.67 -2.96
N PRO A 48 1.35 -15.42 -2.77
CA PRO A 48 0.27 -15.36 -3.76
C PRO A 48 -0.30 -13.97 -3.95
N GLN A 49 -0.40 -13.18 -2.87
CA GLN A 49 -0.88 -11.80 -2.98
C GLN A 49 0.07 -10.95 -3.80
N ALA A 50 1.38 -11.08 -3.53
CA ALA A 50 2.37 -10.29 -4.26
C ALA A 50 2.37 -10.66 -5.75
N VAL A 51 2.21 -11.94 -6.07
CA VAL A 51 2.12 -12.39 -7.46
C VAL A 51 0.88 -11.81 -8.12
N SER A 52 -0.28 -11.84 -7.42
CA SER A 52 -1.50 -11.28 -7.98
C SER A 52 -1.37 -9.77 -8.26
N ILE A 53 -0.75 -9.05 -7.34
CA ILE A 53 -0.53 -7.62 -7.51
C ILE A 53 0.34 -7.36 -8.74
N MET A 54 1.44 -8.10 -8.84
CA MET A 54 2.35 -7.96 -9.97
C MET A 54 1.63 -8.25 -11.29
N MET A 55 0.86 -9.33 -11.33
CA MET A 55 0.15 -9.69 -12.55
C MET A 55 -0.91 -8.67 -12.93
N GLU A 56 -1.61 -8.14 -11.95
CA GLU A 56 -2.63 -7.14 -12.23
C GLU A 56 -2.00 -5.87 -12.78
N ALA A 57 -0.90 -5.42 -12.18
CA ALA A 57 -0.20 -4.24 -12.71
C ALA A 57 0.29 -4.49 -14.13
N HIS A 58 0.80 -5.70 -14.38
CA HIS A 58 1.30 -6.05 -15.71
C HIS A 58 0.17 -6.05 -16.75
N ASN A 59 -0.98 -6.63 -16.41
CA ASN A 59 -2.07 -6.80 -17.36
C ASN A 59 -2.95 -5.58 -17.50
N SER A 60 -3.16 -4.83 -16.41
CA SER A 60 -4.11 -3.72 -16.39
C SER A 60 -3.44 -2.36 -16.27
N GLY A 61 -2.13 -2.33 -16.05
CA GLY A 61 -1.38 -1.09 -15.93
C GLY A 61 -1.30 -0.56 -14.51
N LEU A 62 -2.11 -1.05 -13.59
CA LEU A 62 -2.20 -0.51 -12.24
C LEU A 62 -2.76 -1.58 -11.30
N ALA A 63 -2.21 -1.67 -10.10
CA ALA A 63 -2.71 -2.60 -9.09
C ALA A 63 -2.66 -1.97 -7.71
N LEU A 64 -3.61 -2.35 -6.87
CA LEU A 64 -3.62 -1.96 -5.47
C LEU A 64 -2.68 -2.86 -4.69
N VAL A 65 -1.71 -2.27 -3.99
CA VAL A 65 -0.79 -3.03 -3.15
C VAL A 65 -1.39 -3.24 -1.77
N ILE A 66 -1.77 -2.14 -1.13
CA ILE A 66 -2.30 -2.21 0.24
C ILE A 66 -2.98 -0.89 0.54
N THR A 67 -3.99 -0.94 1.41
CA THR A 67 -4.63 0.26 1.95
C THR A 67 -4.22 0.36 3.41
N CYS A 68 -3.70 1.52 3.81
CA CYS A 68 -3.16 1.68 5.15
C CYS A 68 -3.16 3.15 5.53
N ALA A 69 -2.71 3.43 6.75
CA ALA A 69 -2.60 4.80 7.22
C ALA A 69 -1.61 5.58 6.36
N GLN A 70 -1.79 6.89 6.30
CA GLN A 70 -1.02 7.74 5.41
C GLN A 70 0.49 7.58 5.60
N GLU A 71 0.94 7.52 6.85
CA GLU A 71 2.38 7.41 7.12
C GLU A 71 2.95 6.13 6.54
N HIS A 72 2.24 5.03 6.71
CA HIS A 72 2.70 3.75 6.18
C HIS A 72 2.66 3.76 4.65
N ALA A 73 1.61 4.37 4.09
CA ALA A 73 1.49 4.43 2.64
C ALA A 73 2.64 5.21 2.02
N GLU A 74 3.00 6.34 2.64
CA GLU A 74 4.14 7.12 2.16
C GLU A 74 5.43 6.33 2.24
N PHE A 75 5.64 5.62 3.34
CA PHE A 75 6.84 4.81 3.50
C PHE A 75 6.91 3.70 2.44
N TYR A 76 5.81 2.97 2.25
CA TYR A 76 5.80 1.90 1.27
C TYR A 76 6.04 2.43 -0.14
N CYS A 77 5.37 3.53 -0.47
CA CYS A 77 5.51 4.14 -1.79
C CYS A 77 6.95 4.56 -2.05
N GLU A 78 7.54 5.25 -1.07
CA GLU A 78 8.92 5.71 -1.20
C GLU A 78 9.87 4.53 -1.34
N THR A 79 9.68 3.48 -0.54
CA THR A 79 10.55 2.32 -0.59
C THR A 79 10.45 1.61 -1.93
N LEU A 80 9.23 1.44 -2.44
CA LEU A 80 9.06 0.81 -3.76
C LEU A 80 9.74 1.62 -4.84
N ASN A 81 9.56 2.93 -4.84
CA ASN A 81 10.20 3.79 -5.83
C ASN A 81 11.72 3.77 -5.70
N ASN A 82 12.24 3.73 -4.47
CA ASN A 82 13.68 3.68 -4.26
C ASN A 82 14.28 2.38 -4.75
N ASN A 83 13.47 1.33 -4.86
CA ASN A 83 13.92 0.04 -5.36
C ASN A 83 13.67 -0.12 -6.86
N GLY A 84 13.30 0.95 -7.55
CA GLY A 84 13.20 0.94 -9.00
C GLY A 84 11.84 0.61 -9.56
N LEU A 85 10.84 0.41 -8.70
CA LEU A 85 9.47 0.24 -9.16
C LEU A 85 8.80 1.61 -9.28
N THR A 86 7.60 1.64 -9.84
CA THR A 86 6.83 2.88 -9.92
C THR A 86 5.59 2.72 -9.05
N SER A 87 5.51 3.54 -8.01
CA SER A 87 4.42 3.47 -7.06
C SER A 87 3.90 4.87 -6.76
N THR A 88 2.61 4.97 -6.50
CA THR A 88 1.96 6.22 -6.09
C THR A 88 1.01 5.90 -4.96
N ILE A 89 0.51 6.96 -4.30
CA ILE A 89 -0.51 6.79 -3.28
C ILE A 89 -1.67 7.73 -3.59
N GLU A 90 -2.84 7.37 -3.13
CA GLU A 90 -4.02 8.22 -3.25
C GLU A 90 -4.91 7.99 -2.05
N PRO A 91 -5.73 9.00 -1.68
CA PRO A 91 -6.65 8.80 -0.55
C PRO A 91 -7.63 7.69 -0.85
N ASP A 92 -7.96 6.92 0.19
CA ASP A 92 -8.96 5.86 0.08
C ASP A 92 -10.28 6.43 0.56
N GLU A 93 -11.13 6.81 -0.38
CA GLU A 93 -12.42 7.41 -0.01
C GLU A 93 -13.60 6.54 -0.38
#